data_168968993a2f0f6085a454566a11336e
#
_entry.id   168968993a2f0f6085a454566a11336e
#
_cell.length_a   1.000
_cell.length_b   1.000
_cell.length_c   1.000
_cell.angle_alpha   90.00
_cell.angle_beta   90.00
_cell.angle_gamma   90.00
#
_symmetry.space_group_name_H-M   'P 1'
#
loop_
_entity.id
_entity.type
_entity.pdbx_description
1 polymer ?
#
loop_
_entity_poly.entity_id
_entity_poly.type
_entity_poly.pdbx_seq_one_letter_code
_entity_poly.pdbx_strand_id
1 'polypeptide(L)'
;MEALICFVVATFVFLLLFDHYCHEESQQERAPSTVRGDVDDSVTGGPAVKSRYYSTSLFAILGLSREEVHDFAAFRDRFSTFSEVSTAMRRAGLPDIHVIVGIDFSASNEWQGRRTFRGESLHALRPGTQNPYQRALASLGSALGPLLHGNPVPAFGFGDAVTRDADIFPLIESGASCLDFNDLMCAYTHTAHKVQLSGPTSFAPLVQKAQQIAVDSREFHVLLLLTDGQLSPAGEASSRKAIVAASQVAPLSLVVVALGDGPCPALVCWDDGLPERRFDNLQLVRHAEVTRGCRHPDAALALHALMEVPDQYRAAVQLGLLKGGMSP
;
A
#
# COMPACT_ATOMS: atom_id res chain seq x y z
N MET A 1 40.18 9.14 6.88
CA MET A 1 39.87 9.11 5.44
C MET A 1 39.71 7.69 4.91
N GLU A 2 40.57 6.75 5.27
CA GLU A 2 40.51 5.35 4.78
C GLU A 2 39.24 4.61 5.17
N ALA A 3 38.75 4.77 6.40
CA ALA A 3 37.53 4.11 6.86
C ALA A 3 36.27 4.58 6.09
N LEU A 4 36.21 5.84 5.69
CA LEU A 4 35.10 6.40 4.92
C LEU A 4 35.11 5.87 3.47
N ILE A 5 36.30 5.71 2.90
CA ILE A 5 36.49 5.16 1.54
C ILE A 5 36.09 3.67 1.54
N CYS A 6 36.49 2.90 2.55
CA CYS A 6 36.09 1.49 2.69
C CYS A 6 34.58 1.32 2.85
N PHE A 7 33.93 2.23 3.58
CA PHE A 7 32.48 2.17 3.76
C PHE A 7 31.72 2.49 2.45
N VAL A 8 32.17 3.50 1.72
CA VAL A 8 31.58 3.87 0.41
C VAL A 8 31.78 2.75 -0.61
N VAL A 9 32.99 2.16 -0.67
CA VAL A 9 33.27 1.03 -1.58
C VAL A 9 32.43 -0.20 -1.22
N ALA A 10 32.32 -0.54 0.07
CA ALA A 10 31.49 -1.66 0.51
C ALA A 10 30.01 -1.47 0.19
N THR A 11 29.48 -0.25 0.36
CA THR A 11 28.09 0.07 0.00
C THR A 11 27.88 0.00 -1.51
N PHE A 12 28.82 0.45 -2.30
CA PHE A 12 28.73 0.41 -3.77
C PHE A 12 28.82 -1.03 -4.30
N VAL A 13 29.70 -1.87 -3.74
CA VAL A 13 29.83 -3.29 -4.08
C VAL A 13 28.56 -4.05 -3.67
N PHE A 14 27.99 -3.73 -2.51
CA PHE A 14 26.73 -4.33 -2.07
C PHE A 14 25.57 -3.99 -3.00
N LEU A 15 25.46 -2.74 -3.46
CA LEU A 15 24.42 -2.32 -4.42
C LEU A 15 24.60 -3.01 -5.78
N LEU A 16 25.83 -3.18 -6.27
CA LEU A 16 26.10 -3.89 -7.52
C LEU A 16 25.79 -5.39 -7.42
N LEU A 17 26.12 -6.02 -6.30
CA LEU A 17 25.82 -7.44 -6.07
C LEU A 17 24.31 -7.67 -5.90
N PHE A 18 23.62 -6.72 -5.28
CA PHE A 18 22.17 -6.78 -5.11
C PHE A 18 21.44 -6.62 -6.45
N ASP A 19 21.88 -5.68 -7.28
CA ASP A 19 21.35 -5.48 -8.64
C ASP A 19 21.60 -6.73 -9.53
N HIS A 20 22.79 -7.33 -9.40
CA HIS A 20 23.12 -8.56 -10.11
C HIS A 20 22.27 -9.75 -9.63
N TYR A 21 22.03 -9.88 -8.32
CA TYR A 21 21.21 -10.93 -7.74
C TYR A 21 19.75 -10.83 -8.21
N CYS A 22 19.17 -9.63 -8.18
CA CYS A 22 17.83 -9.40 -8.72
C CYS A 22 17.73 -9.64 -10.23
N HIS A 23 18.82 -9.41 -10.97
CA HIS A 23 18.88 -9.63 -12.42
C HIS A 23 19.05 -11.12 -12.78
N GLU A 24 19.79 -11.90 -11.98
CA GLU A 24 19.94 -13.35 -12.20
C GLU A 24 18.65 -14.13 -11.92
N GLU A 25 17.89 -13.77 -10.88
CA GLU A 25 16.57 -14.40 -10.66
C GLU A 25 15.60 -14.12 -11.83
N SER A 26 15.69 -12.94 -12.45
CA SER A 26 14.85 -12.60 -13.60
C SER A 26 15.29 -13.25 -14.93
N GLN A 27 16.54 -13.73 -15.04
CA GLN A 27 17.08 -14.37 -16.24
C GLN A 27 16.93 -15.90 -16.21
N GLN A 28 16.80 -16.52 -15.05
CA GLN A 28 16.69 -17.98 -14.93
C GLN A 28 15.31 -18.52 -15.36
N GLU A 29 14.33 -17.62 -15.59
CA GLU A 29 13.01 -17.97 -16.12
C GLU A 29 12.88 -17.83 -17.65
N ARG A 30 13.97 -17.53 -18.39
CA ARG A 30 13.94 -17.37 -19.86
C ARG A 30 14.85 -18.37 -20.59
N ALA A 31 14.47 -19.64 -20.58
CA ALA A 31 14.97 -20.61 -21.57
C ALA A 31 13.80 -21.14 -22.40
N PRO A 32 13.87 -21.09 -23.76
CA PRO A 32 12.77 -21.56 -24.61
C PRO A 32 12.88 -23.07 -24.82
N SER A 33 11.86 -23.81 -24.44
CA SER A 33 11.70 -25.21 -24.87
C SER A 33 10.67 -25.30 -26.01
N THR A 34 11.16 -25.43 -27.21
CA THR A 34 10.42 -25.97 -28.35
C THR A 34 10.35 -27.49 -28.23
N VAL A 35 9.17 -28.07 -28.02
CA VAL A 35 8.81 -29.41 -28.51
C VAL A 35 7.29 -29.47 -28.73
N ARG A 36 6.91 -29.84 -29.94
CA ARG A 36 5.55 -30.28 -30.32
C ARG A 36 5.26 -31.68 -29.75
N GLY A 37 4.01 -31.93 -29.38
CA GLY A 37 3.53 -33.27 -29.07
C GLY A 37 2.16 -33.29 -28.43
N ASP A 38 1.24 -34.03 -29.03
CA ASP A 38 -0.18 -34.16 -28.78
C ASP A 38 -0.59 -34.67 -27.38
N VAL A 39 -1.78 -34.16 -26.96
CA VAL A 39 -2.88 -34.81 -26.18
C VAL A 39 -2.52 -35.89 -25.16
N ASP A 40 -2.77 -35.61 -23.87
CA ASP A 40 -3.65 -36.44 -23.04
C ASP A 40 -4.10 -35.71 -21.74
N ASP A 41 -5.39 -35.87 -21.43
CA ASP A 41 -6.01 -35.38 -20.20
C ASP A 41 -5.65 -36.27 -19.00
N SER A 42 -4.96 -35.76 -17.99
CA SER A 42 -5.11 -36.22 -16.60
C SER A 42 -4.36 -35.33 -15.62
N VAL A 43 -5.12 -34.74 -14.74
CA VAL A 43 -4.86 -34.22 -13.39
C VAL A 43 -3.50 -34.49 -12.77
N THR A 44 -2.69 -33.45 -12.54
CA THR A 44 -1.88 -33.25 -11.31
C THR A 44 -1.47 -31.79 -11.17
N GLY A 45 -1.66 -31.21 -9.97
CA GLY A 45 -1.42 -29.80 -9.69
C GLY A 45 0.06 -29.43 -9.75
N GLY A 46 0.38 -28.53 -10.67
CA GLY A 46 1.61 -27.74 -10.69
C GLY A 46 1.32 -26.32 -10.19
N PRO A 47 2.34 -25.57 -9.72
CA PRO A 47 2.13 -24.22 -9.19
C PRO A 47 1.57 -23.31 -10.29
N ALA A 48 0.40 -22.72 -10.02
CA ALA A 48 -0.26 -21.79 -10.92
C ALA A 48 0.67 -20.61 -11.22
N VAL A 49 1.04 -20.46 -12.48
CA VAL A 49 1.69 -19.26 -13.02
C VAL A 49 0.76 -18.08 -12.72
N LYS A 50 1.20 -17.19 -11.82
CA LYS A 50 0.46 -15.99 -11.46
C LYS A 50 0.32 -15.12 -12.71
N SER A 51 -0.87 -15.11 -13.29
CA SER A 51 -1.28 -14.09 -14.24
C SER A 51 -1.25 -12.74 -13.50
N ARG A 52 -0.53 -11.75 -14.03
CA ARG A 52 -0.58 -10.37 -13.56
C ARG A 52 -2.01 -9.90 -13.72
N TYR A 53 -2.76 -9.91 -12.62
CA TYR A 53 -4.11 -9.33 -12.58
C TYR A 53 -3.98 -7.81 -12.45
N TYR A 54 -3.80 -7.13 -13.58
CA TYR A 54 -4.24 -5.74 -13.65
C TYR A 54 -5.75 -5.74 -13.41
N SER A 55 -6.25 -4.76 -12.66
CA SER A 55 -7.68 -4.62 -12.35
C SER A 55 -8.53 -4.71 -13.62
N THR A 56 -8.84 -5.93 -14.05
CA THR A 56 -9.60 -6.20 -15.28
C THR A 56 -10.98 -5.56 -15.24
N SER A 57 -11.54 -5.38 -14.04
CA SER A 57 -12.84 -4.76 -13.86
C SER A 57 -12.82 -3.25 -14.06
N LEU A 58 -11.82 -2.56 -13.53
CA LEU A 58 -11.70 -1.11 -13.69
C LEU A 58 -11.37 -0.78 -15.14
N PHE A 59 -10.47 -1.50 -15.79
CA PHE A 59 -10.12 -1.33 -17.19
C PHE A 59 -11.29 -1.61 -18.13
N ALA A 60 -12.06 -2.67 -17.88
CA ALA A 60 -13.27 -2.97 -18.65
C ALA A 60 -14.33 -1.86 -18.54
N ILE A 61 -14.52 -1.29 -17.33
CA ILE A 61 -15.46 -0.19 -17.09
C ILE A 61 -15.01 1.09 -17.81
N LEU A 62 -13.70 1.32 -17.89
CA LEU A 62 -13.12 2.47 -18.57
C LEU A 62 -13.01 2.26 -20.09
N GLY A 63 -13.36 1.08 -20.59
CA GLY A 63 -13.25 0.75 -22.02
C GLY A 63 -11.81 0.71 -22.51
N LEU A 64 -10.84 0.37 -21.63
CA LEU A 64 -9.42 0.27 -21.95
C LEU A 64 -9.05 -1.13 -22.39
N SER A 65 -8.35 -1.24 -23.52
CA SER A 65 -7.69 -2.48 -23.93
C SER A 65 -6.45 -2.73 -23.10
N ARG A 66 -5.98 -4.00 -23.02
CA ARG A 66 -4.72 -4.35 -22.36
C ARG A 66 -3.50 -3.59 -22.91
N GLU A 67 -3.55 -3.17 -24.16
CA GLU A 67 -2.49 -2.45 -24.84
C GLU A 67 -2.44 -0.97 -24.42
N GLU A 68 -3.61 -0.35 -24.18
CA GLU A 68 -3.70 1.04 -23.70
C GLU A 68 -3.26 1.20 -22.24
N VAL A 69 -3.25 0.14 -21.47
CA VAL A 69 -2.77 0.13 -20.08
C VAL A 69 -1.25 0.30 -19.98
N HIS A 70 -0.50 -0.03 -21.04
CA HIS A 70 0.94 0.23 -21.09
C HIS A 70 1.27 1.72 -21.20
N ASP A 71 0.32 2.56 -21.62
CA ASP A 71 0.45 4.02 -21.57
C ASP A 71 -0.17 4.57 -20.27
N PHE A 72 0.48 4.29 -19.16
CA PHE A 72 0.07 4.65 -17.81
C PHE A 72 -0.13 6.17 -17.61
N ALA A 73 0.49 7.00 -18.45
CA ALA A 73 0.34 8.46 -18.39
C ALA A 73 -1.07 8.91 -18.83
N ALA A 74 -1.64 8.29 -19.88
CA ALA A 74 -2.98 8.60 -20.36
C ALA A 74 -4.08 8.18 -19.38
N PHE A 75 -3.84 7.12 -18.61
CA PHE A 75 -4.77 6.62 -17.59
C PHE A 75 -4.91 7.57 -16.39
N ARG A 76 -3.83 8.20 -15.96
CA ARG A 76 -3.81 9.11 -14.80
C ARG A 76 -4.70 10.34 -15.00
N ASP A 77 -4.79 10.84 -16.21
CA ASP A 77 -5.54 12.05 -16.53
C ASP A 77 -7.03 11.82 -16.88
N ARG A 78 -7.51 10.56 -16.83
CA ARG A 78 -8.92 10.23 -17.10
C ARG A 78 -9.88 10.66 -15.99
N PHE A 79 -9.36 10.88 -14.79
CA PHE A 79 -10.15 11.31 -13.64
C PHE A 79 -9.72 12.70 -13.20
N SER A 80 -10.67 13.62 -13.16
CA SER A 80 -10.45 15.00 -12.75
C SER A 80 -10.93 15.28 -11.33
N THR A 81 -11.81 14.43 -10.81
CA THR A 81 -12.44 14.62 -9.50
C THR A 81 -12.47 13.32 -8.68
N PHE A 82 -12.50 13.48 -7.36
CA PHE A 82 -12.65 12.34 -6.44
C PHE A 82 -13.99 11.61 -6.62
N SER A 83 -15.05 12.34 -6.99
CA SER A 83 -16.37 11.76 -7.27
C SER A 83 -16.33 10.79 -8.45
N GLU A 84 -15.54 11.09 -9.48
CA GLU A 84 -15.33 10.18 -10.61
C GLU A 84 -14.63 8.91 -10.17
N VAL A 85 -13.59 9.01 -9.31
CA VAL A 85 -12.89 7.86 -8.75
C VAL A 85 -13.85 6.99 -7.92
N SER A 86 -14.57 7.56 -6.96
CA SER A 86 -15.54 6.84 -6.13
C SER A 86 -16.63 6.16 -6.96
N THR A 87 -17.14 6.84 -7.98
CA THR A 87 -18.15 6.28 -8.91
C THR A 87 -17.57 5.11 -9.69
N ALA A 88 -16.32 5.19 -10.16
CA ALA A 88 -15.66 4.10 -10.86
C ALA A 88 -15.48 2.87 -9.94
N MET A 89 -15.10 3.08 -8.68
CA MET A 89 -14.96 2.00 -7.70
C MET A 89 -16.29 1.26 -7.47
N ARG A 90 -17.40 2.01 -7.29
CA ARG A 90 -18.73 1.40 -7.16
C ARG A 90 -19.15 0.63 -8.39
N ARG A 91 -18.91 1.17 -9.59
CA ARG A 91 -19.18 0.46 -10.85
C ARG A 91 -18.33 -0.79 -11.02
N ALA A 92 -17.12 -0.79 -10.47
CA ALA A 92 -16.25 -1.97 -10.41
C ALA A 92 -16.73 -3.03 -9.41
N GLY A 93 -17.84 -2.77 -8.70
CA GLY A 93 -18.45 -3.70 -7.77
C GLY A 93 -17.91 -3.61 -6.35
N LEU A 94 -17.21 -2.51 -6.00
CA LEU A 94 -16.80 -2.27 -4.61
C LEU A 94 -18.02 -1.80 -3.82
N PRO A 95 -18.44 -2.54 -2.74
CA PRO A 95 -19.52 -2.10 -1.86
C PRO A 95 -19.03 -0.99 -0.93
N ASP A 96 -19.84 -0.69 0.08
CA ASP A 96 -19.40 0.07 1.23
C ASP A 96 -18.20 -0.62 1.90
N ILE A 97 -17.20 0.16 2.28
CA ILE A 97 -15.95 -0.35 2.83
C ILE A 97 -15.70 0.18 4.23
N HIS A 98 -14.93 -0.58 4.99
CA HIS A 98 -14.34 -0.15 6.24
C HIS A 98 -12.88 0.23 6.00
N VAL A 99 -12.47 1.38 6.52
CA VAL A 99 -11.10 1.88 6.36
C VAL A 99 -10.41 1.91 7.70
N ILE A 100 -9.18 1.42 7.75
CA ILE A 100 -8.26 1.54 8.87
C ILE A 100 -7.08 2.38 8.37
N VAL A 101 -6.57 3.30 9.18
CA VAL A 101 -5.44 4.13 8.79
C VAL A 101 -4.26 3.89 9.71
N GLY A 102 -3.08 3.70 9.12
CA GLY A 102 -1.80 3.61 9.81
C GLY A 102 -0.86 4.73 9.37
N ILE A 103 -0.23 5.39 10.32
CA ILE A 103 0.69 6.51 10.07
C ILE A 103 2.04 6.20 10.68
N ASP A 104 3.06 6.26 9.82
CA ASP A 104 4.46 6.01 10.16
C ASP A 104 5.11 7.24 10.78
N PHE A 105 5.49 7.15 12.05
CA PHE A 105 6.23 8.17 12.80
C PHE A 105 7.70 7.77 13.01
N SER A 106 8.28 7.03 12.07
CA SER A 106 9.70 6.69 12.13
C SER A 106 10.62 7.88 11.86
N ALA A 107 11.84 7.83 12.39
CA ALA A 107 12.82 8.91 12.29
C ALA A 107 13.26 9.18 10.84
N SER A 108 13.15 8.21 9.93
CA SER A 108 13.47 8.41 8.51
C SER A 108 12.63 9.52 7.86
N ASN A 109 11.44 9.78 8.36
CA ASN A 109 10.60 10.90 7.93
C ASN A 109 11.26 12.29 8.08
N GLU A 110 12.26 12.42 8.97
CA GLU A 110 13.01 13.67 9.16
C GLU A 110 13.76 14.12 7.91
N TRP A 111 14.21 13.15 7.08
CA TRP A 111 15.05 13.44 5.93
C TRP A 111 14.51 12.94 4.59
N GLN A 112 13.39 12.25 4.57
CA GLN A 112 12.78 11.75 3.34
C GLN A 112 11.99 12.81 2.55
N GLY A 113 11.97 14.05 2.99
CA GLY A 113 11.40 15.20 2.30
C GLY A 113 12.42 16.07 1.54
N ARG A 114 13.65 15.58 1.32
CA ARG A 114 14.76 16.39 0.76
C ARG A 114 14.48 16.96 -0.62
N ARG A 115 13.78 16.23 -1.47
CA ARG A 115 13.48 16.62 -2.85
C ARG A 115 12.07 17.15 -3.03
N THR A 116 11.10 16.51 -2.40
CA THR A 116 9.67 16.77 -2.63
C THR A 116 9.09 17.74 -1.60
N PHE A 117 9.69 17.84 -0.40
CA PHE A 117 9.18 18.68 0.67
C PHE A 117 10.25 19.66 1.24
N ARG A 118 11.02 20.30 0.37
CA ARG A 118 11.98 21.39 0.68
C ARG A 118 13.05 21.04 1.72
N GLY A 119 13.36 19.78 1.92
CA GLY A 119 14.33 19.32 2.91
C GLY A 119 13.79 19.27 4.34
N GLU A 120 12.47 19.42 4.52
CA GLU A 120 11.82 19.37 5.82
C GLU A 120 11.38 17.95 6.16
N SER A 121 11.11 17.71 7.44
CA SER A 121 10.45 16.48 7.89
C SER A 121 9.09 16.34 7.19
N LEU A 122 8.75 15.11 6.76
CA LEU A 122 7.45 14.83 6.16
C LEU A 122 6.27 15.11 7.10
N HIS A 123 6.52 15.19 8.42
CA HIS A 123 5.54 15.57 9.44
C HIS A 123 5.58 17.07 9.82
N ALA A 124 6.42 17.88 9.19
CA ALA A 124 6.51 19.29 9.54
C ALA A 124 5.16 20.00 9.41
N LEU A 125 4.72 20.65 10.47
CA LEU A 125 3.46 21.38 10.53
C LEU A 125 3.72 22.87 10.33
N ARG A 126 3.16 23.45 9.28
CA ARG A 126 3.32 24.88 8.95
C ARG A 126 1.96 25.53 8.69
N PRO A 127 1.73 26.75 9.18
CA PRO A 127 0.52 27.49 8.87
C PRO A 127 0.34 27.65 7.34
N GLY A 128 -0.86 27.34 6.86
CA GLY A 128 -1.21 27.52 5.43
C GLY A 128 -0.58 26.56 4.43
N THR A 129 0.17 25.57 4.90
CA THR A 129 0.78 24.55 4.01
C THR A 129 0.55 23.16 4.58
N GLN A 130 -0.06 22.28 3.79
CA GLN A 130 -0.20 20.88 4.16
C GLN A 130 1.12 20.15 3.95
N ASN A 131 1.50 19.33 4.92
CA ASN A 131 2.61 18.40 4.78
C ASN A 131 2.17 17.18 3.92
N PRO A 132 3.12 16.32 3.48
CA PRO A 132 2.79 15.17 2.62
C PRO A 132 1.73 14.22 3.19
N TYR A 133 1.74 13.97 4.51
CA TYR A 133 0.73 13.15 5.18
C TYR A 133 -0.65 13.81 5.17
N GLN A 134 -0.73 15.09 5.52
CA GLN A 134 -1.98 15.86 5.48
C GLN A 134 -2.57 15.88 4.09
N ARG A 135 -1.73 16.08 3.08
CA ARG A 135 -2.18 16.10 1.68
C ARG A 135 -2.69 14.73 1.23
N ALA A 136 -1.96 13.65 1.53
CA ALA A 136 -2.41 12.29 1.22
C ALA A 136 -3.73 11.95 1.92
N LEU A 137 -3.86 12.27 3.21
CA LEU A 137 -5.10 12.06 3.97
C LEU A 137 -6.28 12.85 3.38
N ALA A 138 -6.07 14.10 2.98
CA ALA A 138 -7.12 14.92 2.36
C ALA A 138 -7.57 14.34 1.01
N SER A 139 -6.63 13.95 0.16
CA SER A 139 -6.92 13.38 -1.16
C SER A 139 -7.62 12.04 -1.07
N LEU A 140 -7.09 11.12 -0.25
CA LEU A 140 -7.68 9.80 -0.05
C LEU A 140 -9.03 9.89 0.68
N GLY A 141 -9.15 10.76 1.68
CA GLY A 141 -10.39 10.99 2.39
C GLY A 141 -11.51 11.52 1.51
N SER A 142 -11.18 12.42 0.56
CA SER A 142 -12.15 12.92 -0.40
C SER A 142 -12.68 11.84 -1.37
N ALA A 143 -11.84 10.87 -1.73
CA ALA A 143 -12.24 9.77 -2.59
C ALA A 143 -12.96 8.64 -1.83
N LEU A 144 -12.49 8.32 -0.62
CA LEU A 144 -13.02 7.23 0.20
C LEU A 144 -14.27 7.61 0.99
N GLY A 145 -14.38 8.87 1.41
CA GLY A 145 -15.52 9.35 2.22
C GLY A 145 -16.89 8.91 1.69
N PRO A 146 -17.16 9.04 0.38
CA PRO A 146 -18.41 8.55 -0.22
C PRO A 146 -18.61 7.04 -0.16
N LEU A 147 -17.57 6.26 0.12
CA LEU A 147 -17.61 4.79 0.21
C LEU A 147 -17.71 4.29 1.66
N LEU A 148 -17.51 5.16 2.65
CA LEU A 148 -17.56 4.79 4.08
C LEU A 148 -18.99 4.64 4.63
N HIS A 149 -19.96 5.33 4.07
CA HIS A 149 -21.37 5.36 4.55
C HIS A 149 -21.53 5.60 6.06
N GLY A 150 -20.65 6.42 6.64
CA GLY A 150 -20.66 6.75 8.06
C GLY A 150 -19.94 5.74 8.96
N ASN A 151 -19.26 4.75 8.39
CA ASN A 151 -18.40 3.86 9.15
C ASN A 151 -17.24 4.65 9.76
N PRO A 152 -16.95 4.48 11.06
CA PRO A 152 -15.82 5.14 11.70
C PRO A 152 -14.49 4.60 11.17
N VAL A 153 -13.45 5.41 11.29
CA VAL A 153 -12.10 5.13 10.80
C VAL A 153 -11.15 4.92 11.99
N PRO A 154 -10.86 3.65 12.37
CA PRO A 154 -9.79 3.37 13.31
C PRO A 154 -8.45 3.88 12.77
N ALA A 155 -7.70 4.62 13.58
CA ALA A 155 -6.45 5.25 13.15
C ALA A 155 -5.34 5.03 14.17
N PHE A 156 -4.18 4.59 13.69
CA PHE A 156 -3.04 4.21 14.52
C PHE A 156 -1.75 4.87 14.04
N GLY A 157 -0.86 5.17 15.00
CA GLY A 157 0.53 5.52 14.73
C GLY A 157 1.47 4.38 15.10
N PHE A 158 2.65 4.34 14.49
CA PHE A 158 3.71 3.37 14.77
C PHE A 158 5.09 3.97 14.46
N GLY A 159 6.17 3.32 14.92
CA GLY A 159 7.54 3.72 14.60
C GLY A 159 8.08 4.88 15.44
N ASP A 160 7.34 5.36 16.43
CA ASP A 160 7.74 6.40 17.36
C ASP A 160 8.69 5.92 18.46
N ALA A 161 9.13 6.80 19.35
CA ALA A 161 10.06 6.47 20.43
C ALA A 161 9.52 5.45 21.44
N VAL A 162 8.20 5.31 21.55
CA VAL A 162 7.55 4.40 22.50
C VAL A 162 7.28 3.05 21.87
N THR A 163 6.63 3.00 20.72
CA THR A 163 6.16 1.76 20.08
C THR A 163 7.21 1.10 19.21
N ARG A 164 8.06 1.89 18.55
CA ARG A 164 9.13 1.39 17.66
C ARG A 164 8.60 0.39 16.63
N ASP A 165 9.22 -0.79 16.54
CA ASP A 165 8.81 -1.90 15.64
C ASP A 165 7.95 -2.97 16.34
N ALA A 166 7.61 -2.77 17.61
CA ALA A 166 6.97 -3.79 18.46
C ALA A 166 5.47 -3.56 18.67
N ASP A 167 4.97 -2.32 18.56
CA ASP A 167 3.59 -1.98 18.91
C ASP A 167 3.07 -0.82 18.05
N ILE A 168 1.80 -0.47 18.26
CA ILE A 168 1.10 0.67 17.68
C ILE A 168 0.38 1.46 18.77
N PHE A 169 0.05 2.71 18.48
CA PHE A 169 -0.78 3.52 19.38
C PHE A 169 -1.96 4.14 18.63
N PRO A 170 -3.14 4.32 19.27
CA PRO A 170 -4.26 4.97 18.64
C PRO A 170 -3.99 6.48 18.50
N LEU A 171 -4.39 7.10 17.37
CA LEU A 171 -4.22 8.54 17.18
C LEU A 171 -5.12 9.35 18.13
N ILE A 172 -6.29 8.84 18.49
CA ILE A 172 -7.13 9.38 19.55
C ILE A 172 -6.76 8.69 20.86
N GLU A 173 -6.29 9.45 21.85
CA GLU A 173 -5.77 8.93 23.13
C GLU A 173 -6.74 8.00 23.88
N SER A 174 -8.07 8.23 23.73
CA SER A 174 -9.10 7.35 24.32
C SER A 174 -9.21 5.98 23.64
N GLY A 175 -8.52 5.76 22.53
CA GLY A 175 -8.67 4.56 21.70
C GLY A 175 -9.92 4.54 20.82
N ALA A 176 -10.69 5.63 20.78
CA ALA A 176 -11.84 5.76 19.90
C ALA A 176 -11.41 5.82 18.43
N SER A 177 -12.28 5.38 17.54
CA SER A 177 -12.12 5.57 16.09
C SER A 177 -12.47 7.02 15.71
N CYS A 178 -11.83 7.55 14.67
CA CYS A 178 -12.21 8.82 14.08
C CYS A 178 -13.58 8.69 13.40
N LEU A 179 -14.40 9.72 13.49
CA LEU A 179 -15.74 9.73 12.90
C LEU A 179 -15.68 9.77 11.36
N ASP A 180 -14.74 10.53 10.85
CA ASP A 180 -14.50 10.69 9.41
C ASP A 180 -13.03 11.09 9.15
N PHE A 181 -12.70 11.40 7.91
CA PHE A 181 -11.35 11.86 7.52
C PHE A 181 -11.01 13.28 8.03
N ASN A 182 -11.99 14.13 8.37
CA ASN A 182 -11.72 15.44 8.96
C ASN A 182 -11.30 15.26 10.43
N ASP A 183 -12.01 14.40 11.16
CA ASP A 183 -11.63 14.05 12.53
C ASP A 183 -10.25 13.37 12.57
N LEU A 184 -9.98 12.47 11.62
CA LEU A 184 -8.66 11.87 11.43
C LEU A 184 -7.57 12.91 11.16
N MET A 185 -7.83 13.92 10.33
CA MET A 185 -6.87 15.00 10.05
C MET A 185 -6.56 15.82 11.32
N CYS A 186 -7.57 16.08 12.15
CA CYS A 186 -7.39 16.74 13.42
C CYS A 186 -6.56 15.88 14.39
N ALA A 187 -6.90 14.59 14.51
CA ALA A 187 -6.17 13.64 15.35
C ALA A 187 -4.71 13.50 14.90
N TYR A 188 -4.46 13.35 13.60
CA TYR A 188 -3.11 13.31 13.04
C TYR A 188 -2.32 14.57 13.37
N THR A 189 -2.90 15.75 13.12
CA THR A 189 -2.22 17.04 13.35
C THR A 189 -1.84 17.19 14.81
N HIS A 190 -2.74 16.83 15.74
CA HIS A 190 -2.47 16.84 17.17
C HIS A 190 -1.35 15.89 17.57
N THR A 191 -1.38 14.66 17.04
CA THR A 191 -0.36 13.64 17.29
C THR A 191 1.01 14.04 16.74
N ALA A 192 1.07 14.58 15.52
CA ALA A 192 2.32 15.01 14.89
C ALA A 192 3.03 16.15 15.65
N HIS A 193 2.32 16.92 16.47
CA HIS A 193 2.91 17.91 17.36
C HIS A 193 3.60 17.30 18.60
N LYS A 194 3.17 16.13 19.05
CA LYS A 194 3.57 15.54 20.33
C LYS A 194 4.53 14.39 20.19
N VAL A 195 4.39 13.60 19.10
CA VAL A 195 5.13 12.35 18.92
C VAL A 195 6.58 12.62 18.62
N GLN A 196 7.47 11.90 19.29
CA GLN A 196 8.90 11.88 18.99
C GLN A 196 9.18 10.80 17.96
N LEU A 197 9.61 11.21 16.76
CA LEU A 197 10.00 10.30 15.70
C LEU A 197 11.19 9.43 16.14
N SER A 198 11.15 8.13 15.83
CA SER A 198 12.19 7.19 16.26
C SER A 198 12.28 5.98 15.29
N GLY A 199 12.56 4.80 15.78
CA GLY A 199 12.69 3.53 15.07
C GLY A 199 13.29 2.48 16.00
N PRO A 200 13.47 1.27 15.52
CA PRO A 200 13.26 0.76 14.15
C PRO A 200 11.79 0.71 13.74
N THR A 201 11.52 0.43 12.44
CA THR A 201 10.17 0.45 11.85
C THR A 201 9.77 -0.92 11.34
N SER A 202 8.53 -1.32 11.65
CA SER A 202 7.87 -2.52 11.14
C SER A 202 6.37 -2.25 10.94
N PHE A 203 5.78 -2.77 9.86
CA PHE A 203 4.34 -2.72 9.64
C PHE A 203 3.60 -3.88 10.33
N ALA A 204 4.33 -4.88 10.84
CA ALA A 204 3.74 -6.11 11.36
C ALA A 204 2.70 -5.87 12.45
N PRO A 205 2.93 -5.05 13.51
CA PRO A 205 1.93 -4.82 14.55
C PRO A 205 0.65 -4.18 14.00
N LEU A 206 0.79 -3.23 13.08
CA LEU A 206 -0.35 -2.57 12.43
C LEU A 206 -1.15 -3.54 11.55
N VAL A 207 -0.47 -4.33 10.72
CA VAL A 207 -1.11 -5.33 9.85
C VAL A 207 -1.84 -6.38 10.69
N GLN A 208 -1.24 -6.85 11.79
CA GLN A 208 -1.86 -7.79 12.72
C GLN A 208 -3.12 -7.20 13.38
N LYS A 209 -3.08 -5.93 13.77
CA LYS A 209 -4.25 -5.23 14.32
C LYS A 209 -5.37 -5.11 13.29
N ALA A 210 -5.05 -4.71 12.08
CA ALA A 210 -6.01 -4.61 10.98
C ALA A 210 -6.58 -5.99 10.60
N GLN A 211 -5.74 -7.03 10.57
CA GLN A 211 -6.17 -8.42 10.38
C GLN A 211 -7.18 -8.84 11.45
N GLN A 212 -6.91 -8.56 12.73
CA GLN A 212 -7.82 -8.90 13.81
C GLN A 212 -9.16 -8.21 13.63
N ILE A 213 -9.18 -6.89 13.36
CA ILE A 213 -10.42 -6.13 13.13
C ILE A 213 -11.22 -6.73 11.97
N ALA A 214 -10.59 -7.03 10.85
CA ALA A 214 -11.24 -7.57 9.67
C ALA A 214 -11.78 -9.01 9.89
N VAL A 215 -11.06 -9.84 10.64
CA VAL A 215 -11.51 -11.21 10.98
C VAL A 215 -12.69 -11.18 11.95
N ASP A 216 -12.65 -10.32 12.97
CA ASP A 216 -13.70 -10.22 13.99
C ASP A 216 -15.00 -9.71 13.39
N SER A 217 -14.95 -8.72 12.53
CA SER A 217 -16.12 -8.16 11.86
C SER A 217 -16.63 -9.05 10.72
N ARG A 218 -15.72 -9.78 10.03
CA ARG A 218 -15.97 -10.46 8.75
C ARG A 218 -16.50 -9.52 7.66
N GLU A 219 -16.03 -8.28 7.67
CA GLU A 219 -16.35 -7.27 6.69
C GLU A 219 -15.07 -6.86 5.94
N PHE A 220 -15.21 -6.40 4.70
CA PHE A 220 -14.05 -6.03 3.91
C PHE A 220 -13.44 -4.72 4.42
N HIS A 221 -12.17 -4.78 4.76
CA HIS A 221 -11.42 -3.63 5.24
C HIS A 221 -10.31 -3.24 4.27
N VAL A 222 -10.05 -1.94 4.19
CA VAL A 222 -8.90 -1.36 3.52
C VAL A 222 -8.00 -0.74 4.58
N LEU A 223 -6.79 -1.27 4.75
CA LEU A 223 -5.74 -0.64 5.54
C LEU A 223 -4.98 0.35 4.67
N LEU A 224 -5.18 1.64 4.89
CA LEU A 224 -4.35 2.71 4.35
C LEU A 224 -3.12 2.88 5.22
N LEU A 225 -1.96 2.47 4.74
CA LEU A 225 -0.69 2.60 5.41
C LEU A 225 0.11 3.73 4.77
N LEU A 226 0.22 4.88 5.46
CA LEU A 226 1.01 6.02 5.02
C LEU A 226 2.40 5.94 5.66
N THR A 227 3.46 5.94 4.85
CA THR A 227 4.84 5.74 5.28
C THR A 227 5.81 6.54 4.40
N ASP A 228 7.02 6.74 4.87
CA ASP A 228 8.12 7.23 4.03
C ASP A 228 8.77 6.13 3.16
N GLY A 229 8.37 4.87 3.37
CA GLY A 229 8.82 3.71 2.61
C GLY A 229 10.07 3.02 3.15
N GLN A 230 10.59 3.44 4.32
CA GLN A 230 11.78 2.86 4.90
C GLN A 230 11.44 1.84 6.00
N LEU A 231 12.05 0.67 5.92
CA LEU A 231 11.91 -0.40 6.91
C LEU A 231 13.28 -0.82 7.43
N SER A 232 13.35 -1.24 8.69
CA SER A 232 14.52 -1.95 9.19
C SER A 232 14.55 -3.40 8.62
N PRO A 233 15.73 -4.04 8.47
CA PRO A 233 15.77 -5.41 7.94
C PRO A 233 14.93 -6.42 8.74
N ALA A 234 14.88 -6.27 10.06
CA ALA A 234 14.03 -7.10 10.93
C ALA A 234 12.55 -6.76 10.73
N GLY A 235 12.23 -5.45 10.61
CA GLY A 235 10.90 -4.93 10.31
C GLY A 235 10.38 -5.37 8.95
N GLU A 236 11.24 -5.44 7.95
CA GLU A 236 10.92 -5.98 6.63
C GLU A 236 10.48 -7.44 6.71
N ALA A 237 11.28 -8.30 7.35
CA ALA A 237 10.97 -9.72 7.48
C ALA A 237 9.67 -9.97 8.28
N SER A 238 9.43 -9.22 9.36
CA SER A 238 8.21 -9.34 10.17
C SER A 238 6.98 -8.81 9.44
N SER A 239 7.10 -7.69 8.73
CA SER A 239 6.02 -7.11 7.92
C SER A 239 5.58 -8.05 6.81
N ARG A 240 6.55 -8.62 6.06
CA ARG A 240 6.25 -9.62 5.02
C ARG A 240 5.45 -10.79 5.55
N LYS A 241 5.87 -11.37 6.69
CA LYS A 241 5.14 -12.47 7.35
C LYS A 241 3.72 -12.08 7.72
N ALA A 242 3.52 -10.88 8.27
CA ALA A 242 2.21 -10.39 8.67
C ALA A 242 1.28 -10.19 7.46
N ILE A 243 1.79 -9.63 6.34
CA ILE A 243 1.02 -9.43 5.10
C ILE A 243 0.58 -10.77 4.52
N VAL A 244 1.49 -11.75 4.44
CA VAL A 244 1.16 -13.11 3.98
C VAL A 244 0.13 -13.77 4.89
N ALA A 245 0.30 -13.68 6.22
CA ALA A 245 -0.65 -14.24 7.18
C ALA A 245 -2.04 -13.60 7.05
N ALA A 246 -2.13 -12.28 6.87
CA ALA A 246 -3.38 -11.58 6.65
C ALA A 246 -4.12 -12.09 5.41
N SER A 247 -3.42 -12.36 4.30
CA SER A 247 -4.01 -12.87 3.07
C SER A 247 -4.68 -14.25 3.24
N GLN A 248 -4.29 -15.02 4.26
CA GLN A 248 -4.83 -16.37 4.49
C GLN A 248 -6.22 -16.35 5.13
N VAL A 249 -6.49 -15.36 5.99
CA VAL A 249 -7.64 -15.42 6.94
C VAL A 249 -8.49 -14.16 6.95
N ALA A 250 -8.01 -13.02 6.48
CA ALA A 250 -8.67 -11.73 6.63
C ALA A 250 -9.18 -11.18 5.28
N PRO A 251 -10.41 -10.65 5.23
CA PRO A 251 -10.90 -9.86 4.10
C PRO A 251 -10.30 -8.44 4.15
N LEU A 252 -8.97 -8.36 3.94
CA LEU A 252 -8.17 -7.15 4.15
C LEU A 252 -7.34 -6.83 2.91
N SER A 253 -7.53 -5.61 2.40
CA SER A 253 -6.66 -4.97 1.40
C SER A 253 -5.68 -4.05 2.11
N LEU A 254 -4.42 -4.10 1.73
CA LEU A 254 -3.37 -3.20 2.21
C LEU A 254 -2.99 -2.23 1.08
N VAL A 255 -3.25 -0.95 1.27
CA VAL A 255 -2.83 0.12 0.37
C VAL A 255 -1.69 0.88 1.04
N VAL A 256 -0.47 0.64 0.58
CA VAL A 256 0.74 1.28 1.10
C VAL A 256 1.05 2.51 0.26
N VAL A 257 0.97 3.69 0.86
CA VAL A 257 1.28 4.96 0.20
C VAL A 257 2.64 5.45 0.69
N ALA A 258 3.64 5.33 -0.18
CA ALA A 258 5.00 5.81 0.09
C ALA A 258 5.10 7.30 -0.26
N LEU A 259 5.31 8.13 0.77
CA LEU A 259 5.35 9.60 0.69
C LEU A 259 6.78 10.16 0.61
N GLY A 260 7.79 9.33 0.93
CA GLY A 260 9.19 9.73 0.97
C GLY A 260 9.85 9.83 -0.40
N ASP A 261 11.02 10.44 -0.44
CA ASP A 261 11.86 10.64 -1.63
C ASP A 261 12.77 9.44 -1.93
N GLY A 262 12.89 8.53 -0.99
CA GLY A 262 13.84 7.42 -1.06
C GLY A 262 13.32 6.25 -1.88
N PRO A 263 14.24 5.38 -2.30
CA PRO A 263 13.85 4.10 -2.85
C PRO A 263 13.19 3.26 -1.75
N CYS A 264 12.18 2.48 -2.13
CA CYS A 264 11.50 1.53 -1.25
C CYS A 264 11.56 0.12 -1.87
N PRO A 265 12.77 -0.48 -2.03
CA PRO A 265 12.96 -1.71 -2.81
C PRO A 265 12.16 -2.88 -2.23
N ALA A 266 12.09 -3.01 -0.92
CA ALA A 266 11.29 -4.04 -0.27
C ALA A 266 9.82 -3.96 -0.65
N LEU A 267 9.23 -2.75 -0.60
CA LEU A 267 7.81 -2.55 -0.93
C LEU A 267 7.53 -2.83 -2.40
N VAL A 268 8.43 -2.42 -3.30
CA VAL A 268 8.33 -2.71 -4.74
C VAL A 268 8.36 -4.22 -5.00
N CYS A 269 9.26 -4.95 -4.33
CA CYS A 269 9.31 -6.41 -4.44
C CYS A 269 8.04 -7.08 -3.88
N TRP A 270 7.39 -6.48 -2.87
CA TRP A 270 6.19 -7.07 -2.26
C TRP A 270 4.93 -6.85 -3.07
N ASP A 271 4.85 -5.78 -3.82
CA ASP A 271 3.68 -5.41 -4.62
C ASP A 271 3.28 -6.59 -5.54
N ASP A 272 4.20 -7.03 -6.40
CA ASP A 272 3.97 -8.14 -7.33
C ASP A 272 4.53 -9.50 -6.85
N GLY A 273 5.46 -9.52 -5.92
CA GLY A 273 6.40 -10.63 -5.68
C GLY A 273 6.29 -11.35 -4.35
N LEU A 274 5.27 -11.12 -3.50
CA LEU A 274 5.13 -11.90 -2.26
C LEU A 274 4.62 -13.32 -2.56
N PRO A 275 5.47 -14.36 -2.42
CA PRO A 275 5.02 -15.73 -2.53
C PRO A 275 4.11 -16.09 -1.37
N GLU A 276 3.37 -17.20 -1.49
CA GLU A 276 2.56 -17.77 -0.42
C GLU A 276 1.29 -16.99 -0.04
N ARG A 277 0.99 -15.85 -0.66
CA ARG A 277 -0.30 -15.16 -0.48
C ARG A 277 -1.44 -16.01 -1.04
N ARG A 278 -2.55 -16.09 -0.31
CA ARG A 278 -3.78 -16.73 -0.79
C ARG A 278 -4.43 -15.93 -1.91
N PHE A 279 -4.35 -14.60 -1.83
CA PHE A 279 -4.70 -13.66 -2.88
C PHE A 279 -3.79 -12.44 -2.79
N ASP A 280 -3.73 -11.66 -3.86
CA ASP A 280 -2.99 -10.41 -3.85
C ASP A 280 -3.74 -9.38 -3.01
N ASN A 281 -3.21 -9.08 -1.83
CA ASN A 281 -3.83 -8.23 -0.83
C ASN A 281 -3.06 -6.93 -0.58
N LEU A 282 -2.08 -6.58 -1.42
CA LEU A 282 -1.25 -5.41 -1.23
C LEU A 282 -1.13 -4.61 -2.53
N GLN A 283 -1.31 -3.30 -2.43
CA GLN A 283 -1.08 -2.30 -3.46
C GLN A 283 -0.06 -1.29 -2.96
N LEU A 284 1.03 -1.08 -3.69
CA LEU A 284 1.99 -0.02 -3.44
C LEU A 284 1.70 1.21 -4.31
N VAL A 285 1.62 2.37 -3.68
CA VAL A 285 1.48 3.65 -4.36
C VAL A 285 2.65 4.57 -3.99
N ARG A 286 3.55 4.83 -4.92
CA ARG A 286 4.64 5.78 -4.75
C ARG A 286 4.13 7.18 -5.11
N HIS A 287 3.78 7.97 -4.10
CA HIS A 287 3.14 9.29 -4.25
C HIS A 287 3.85 10.18 -5.28
N ALA A 288 5.17 10.34 -5.17
CA ALA A 288 5.95 11.20 -6.07
C ALA A 288 5.91 10.74 -7.54
N GLU A 289 5.71 9.46 -7.81
CA GLU A 289 5.64 8.92 -9.16
C GLU A 289 4.24 9.07 -9.77
N VAL A 290 3.21 8.70 -8.99
CA VAL A 290 1.85 8.75 -9.50
C VAL A 290 1.31 10.16 -9.67
N THR A 291 1.87 11.14 -8.94
CA THR A 291 1.44 12.55 -9.03
C THR A 291 2.27 13.38 -10.01
N ARG A 292 3.43 12.88 -10.46
CA ARG A 292 4.35 13.63 -11.34
C ARG A 292 3.73 13.87 -12.71
N GLY A 293 3.66 15.15 -13.13
CA GLY A 293 3.17 15.54 -14.44
C GLY A 293 1.66 15.38 -14.65
N CYS A 294 0.90 15.02 -13.62
CA CYS A 294 -0.54 14.89 -13.69
C CYS A 294 -1.23 16.26 -13.62
N ARG A 295 -2.31 16.44 -14.37
CA ARG A 295 -3.19 17.62 -14.28
C ARG A 295 -3.94 17.67 -12.95
N HIS A 296 -4.33 16.49 -12.45
CA HIS A 296 -5.11 16.31 -11.21
C HIS A 296 -4.38 15.33 -10.28
N PRO A 297 -3.26 15.74 -9.65
CA PRO A 297 -2.37 14.84 -8.91
C PRO A 297 -3.06 14.14 -7.73
N ASP A 298 -3.99 14.84 -7.07
CA ASP A 298 -4.70 14.28 -5.93
C ASP A 298 -5.73 13.20 -6.36
N ALA A 299 -6.43 13.41 -7.48
CA ALA A 299 -7.30 12.40 -8.06
C ALA A 299 -6.51 11.19 -8.60
N ALA A 300 -5.34 11.43 -9.18
CA ALA A 300 -4.43 10.37 -9.62
C ALA A 300 -3.94 9.52 -8.44
N LEU A 301 -3.57 10.15 -7.32
CA LEU A 301 -3.21 9.43 -6.09
C LEU A 301 -4.36 8.52 -5.61
N ALA A 302 -5.56 9.07 -5.52
CA ALA A 302 -6.73 8.32 -5.07
C ALA A 302 -7.07 7.15 -6.01
N LEU A 303 -6.98 7.38 -7.32
CA LEU A 303 -7.19 6.33 -8.32
C LEU A 303 -6.19 5.18 -8.14
N HIS A 304 -4.89 5.49 -8.08
CA HIS A 304 -3.85 4.48 -7.91
C HIS A 304 -3.97 3.71 -6.59
N ALA A 305 -4.39 4.40 -5.53
CA ALA A 305 -4.61 3.76 -4.23
C ALA A 305 -5.79 2.78 -4.23
N LEU A 306 -6.80 3.00 -5.07
CA LEU A 306 -8.04 2.24 -5.04
C LEU A 306 -8.23 1.28 -6.22
N MET A 307 -7.36 1.33 -7.25
CA MET A 307 -7.62 0.64 -8.51
C MET A 307 -7.67 -0.88 -8.38
N GLU A 308 -6.96 -1.49 -7.46
CA GLU A 308 -6.96 -2.94 -7.23
C GLU A 308 -7.97 -3.40 -6.18
N VAL A 309 -8.46 -2.48 -5.34
CA VAL A 309 -9.37 -2.81 -4.23
C VAL A 309 -10.63 -3.57 -4.68
N PRO A 310 -11.29 -3.25 -5.81
CA PRO A 310 -12.44 -4.03 -6.27
C PRO A 310 -12.10 -5.49 -6.63
N ASP A 311 -10.91 -5.75 -7.17
CA ASP A 311 -10.48 -7.11 -7.51
C ASP A 311 -10.09 -7.89 -6.26
N GLN A 312 -9.44 -7.23 -5.30
CA GLN A 312 -9.11 -7.79 -3.98
C GLN A 312 -10.39 -8.12 -3.18
N TYR A 313 -11.41 -7.25 -3.24
CA TYR A 313 -12.73 -7.53 -2.66
C TYR A 313 -13.35 -8.80 -3.25
N ARG A 314 -13.38 -8.92 -4.58
CA ARG A 314 -13.93 -10.11 -5.25
C ARG A 314 -13.16 -11.37 -4.89
N ALA A 315 -11.85 -11.30 -4.79
CA ALA A 315 -11.03 -12.42 -4.32
C ALA A 315 -11.41 -12.84 -2.89
N ALA A 316 -11.59 -11.88 -1.98
CA ALA A 316 -12.02 -12.16 -0.62
C ALA A 316 -13.42 -12.80 -0.56
N VAL A 317 -14.36 -12.36 -1.42
CA VAL A 317 -15.69 -12.99 -1.57
C VAL A 317 -15.56 -14.44 -2.05
N GLN A 318 -14.80 -14.69 -3.11
CA GLN A 318 -14.60 -16.03 -3.67
C GLN A 318 -13.92 -17.00 -2.70
N LEU A 319 -13.07 -16.48 -1.82
CA LEU A 319 -12.40 -17.25 -0.78
C LEU A 319 -13.25 -17.48 0.47
N GLY A 320 -14.48 -16.94 0.52
CA GLY A 320 -15.39 -17.10 1.64
C GLY A 320 -14.95 -16.39 2.93
N LEU A 321 -14.18 -15.31 2.81
CA LEU A 321 -13.65 -14.55 3.96
C LEU A 321 -14.68 -13.59 4.56
N LEU A 322 -15.76 -13.26 3.83
CA LEU A 322 -16.77 -12.26 4.23
C LEU A 322 -18.04 -12.90 4.85
N LYS A 323 -18.77 -12.12 5.67
CA LYS A 323 -20.11 -12.51 6.15
C LYS A 323 -21.06 -12.64 4.95
N GLY A 324 -21.76 -13.75 4.86
CA GLY A 324 -22.83 -13.94 3.88
C GLY A 324 -22.39 -14.26 2.46
N GLY A 325 -21.12 -14.60 2.23
CA GLY A 325 -20.71 -15.26 1.00
C GLY A 325 -21.42 -16.60 0.88
N MET A 326 -22.57 -16.61 0.21
CA MET A 326 -23.17 -17.88 -0.24
C MET A 326 -22.13 -18.57 -1.12
N SER A 327 -21.69 -19.75 -0.70
CA SER A 327 -21.03 -20.68 -1.61
C SER A 327 -21.89 -20.84 -2.86
N PRO A 328 -21.28 -20.85 -4.04
CA PRO A 328 -21.97 -21.08 -5.30
C PRO A 328 -22.69 -22.38 -5.33
#